data_e4aee1ffe3ddeaed2269967e4a729e12
#
_entry.id   e4aee1ffe3ddeaed2269967e4a729e12
#
_cell.length_a   1.000
_cell.length_b   1.000
_cell.length_c   1.000
_cell.angle_alpha   90.00
_cell.angle_beta   90.00
_cell.angle_gamma   90.00
#
_symmetry.space_group_name_H-M   'P 1'
#
loop_
_entity.id
_entity.type
_entity.pdbx_description
1 polymer ?
#
loop_
_entity_poly.entity_id
_entity_poly.type
_entity_poly.pdbx_seq_one_letter_code
_entity_poly.pdbx_strand_id
1 'polypeptide(L)'
;MALLQISEPGLSAAPHQRRLAAGIDLGTTNSLVATVRSGQAETLPDHQGRYLLPSVVNYHASGLTVGYDARLNAAQDPANTISSVKRMMGRSLADIQNRYPHLPYQLQASENGLPMIQTTGGLLNPISVSADILKALAARATEALAGELDGVVITVPAYFDDAQRQGTKDAARLAGLHVLRLLNEPTAAAIAYGLDSGQEGVIAVYDLGGGTFDISILRLSRGVFEVLATGGDSALGGDDFDHLLADYLREQAGFSDRSDNRLQRELLDAAIAAKIALSDAEAAHVEVGGWQGDITRSQFNDLIAPLVKRTLMACRRALKDAGVEAQEVLEVVMVGGSTRVPLVRELVGEFFGRTPLTSIDPDKVVAIGAAIQADILVGNKPDSELLLLDVIPLSLGLETMGGLVEKVIPRNTTIPVARAQEFTTFKDGQTAMSIHVMQGERELVQDCRSLARFALRGIPALPAGGAHIRVTFQVDADGLLSVTAMEKSTGVEASIQVKPSYGLTDGEIATMIKDSMSYAEQDIQARMLAEQKVEAARVLESLTSALAADAALLSAAERQAIDAAAEQVRAAAAGDDADAIKEAIKNIDTQTQEFAARRMDQSVRIALKGQSVDEV
;
A
#
# COMPACT_ATOMS: atom_id res chain seq x y z
N MET A 1 -53.54 -26.16 20.74
CA MET A 1 -52.22 -25.53 20.78
C MET A 1 -51.18 -26.67 20.76
N ALA A 2 -50.39 -26.78 19.72
CA ALA A 2 -49.26 -27.72 19.73
C ALA A 2 -48.18 -27.16 20.66
N LEU A 3 -47.76 -27.96 21.62
CA LEU A 3 -46.61 -27.59 22.48
C LEU A 3 -45.34 -27.63 21.66
N LEU A 4 -44.55 -26.58 21.75
CA LEU A 4 -43.22 -26.54 21.10
C LEU A 4 -42.28 -27.51 21.84
N GLN A 5 -41.59 -28.35 21.09
CA GLN A 5 -40.64 -29.30 21.64
C GLN A 5 -39.23 -28.67 21.77
N ILE A 6 -38.58 -28.92 22.88
CA ILE A 6 -37.21 -28.51 23.14
C ILE A 6 -36.31 -29.70 22.81
N SER A 7 -35.24 -29.49 22.05
CA SER A 7 -34.28 -30.53 21.70
C SER A 7 -33.54 -31.04 22.94
N GLU A 8 -33.17 -32.33 22.96
CA GLU A 8 -32.28 -32.88 23.99
C GLU A 8 -30.90 -32.24 23.93
N PRO A 9 -30.18 -32.17 25.06
CA PRO A 9 -28.80 -31.68 25.08
C PRO A 9 -27.93 -32.45 24.07
N GLY A 10 -27.30 -31.73 23.16
CA GLY A 10 -26.45 -32.27 22.11
C GLY A 10 -27.15 -32.51 20.75
N LEU A 11 -28.48 -32.37 20.67
CA LEU A 11 -29.23 -32.45 19.40
C LEU A 11 -29.48 -31.09 18.74
N SER A 12 -29.31 -29.98 19.48
CA SER A 12 -29.29 -28.65 18.90
C SER A 12 -27.86 -28.27 18.52
N ALA A 13 -27.67 -27.64 17.37
CA ALA A 13 -26.39 -27.04 17.01
C ALA A 13 -25.94 -26.11 18.15
N ALA A 14 -24.67 -26.18 18.53
CA ALA A 14 -24.12 -25.26 19.52
C ALA A 14 -24.42 -23.82 19.08
N PRO A 15 -24.96 -22.98 19.94
CA PRO A 15 -25.24 -21.59 19.57
C PRO A 15 -23.95 -20.94 19.11
N HIS A 16 -24.03 -20.22 17.98
CA HIS A 16 -22.89 -19.44 17.49
C HIS A 16 -22.43 -18.48 18.59
N GLN A 17 -21.23 -18.67 19.10
CA GLN A 17 -20.62 -17.73 20.02
C GLN A 17 -20.18 -16.51 19.21
N ARG A 18 -20.82 -15.38 19.44
CA ARG A 18 -20.41 -14.12 18.83
C ARG A 18 -19.02 -13.74 19.29
N ARG A 19 -18.11 -13.57 18.34
CA ARG A 19 -16.76 -13.08 18.59
C ARG A 19 -16.78 -11.54 18.64
N LEU A 20 -15.95 -10.98 19.51
CA LEU A 20 -15.84 -9.54 19.68
C LEU A 20 -14.82 -8.97 18.72
N ALA A 21 -15.24 -8.04 17.88
CA ALA A 21 -14.38 -7.38 16.91
C ALA A 21 -14.70 -5.89 16.87
N ALA A 22 -13.73 -5.10 16.46
CA ALA A 22 -13.90 -3.66 16.29
C ALA A 22 -13.25 -3.17 14.99
N GLY A 23 -13.81 -2.11 14.44
CA GLY A 23 -13.22 -1.33 13.37
C GLY A 23 -12.62 -0.04 13.93
N ILE A 24 -11.41 0.28 13.51
CA ILE A 24 -10.68 1.46 13.97
C ILE A 24 -10.34 2.33 12.78
N ASP A 25 -10.77 3.58 12.86
CA ASP A 25 -10.31 4.66 11.99
C ASP A 25 -9.19 5.41 12.72
N LEU A 26 -7.95 5.08 12.38
CA LEU A 26 -6.77 5.76 12.91
C LEU A 26 -6.45 6.98 12.03
N GLY A 27 -7.10 8.10 12.32
CA GLY A 27 -6.97 9.34 11.55
C GLY A 27 -5.78 10.20 11.94
N THR A 28 -5.40 11.12 11.08
CA THR A 28 -4.33 12.10 11.34
C THR A 28 -4.71 13.05 12.48
N THR A 29 -5.93 13.58 12.45
CA THR A 29 -6.43 14.56 13.42
C THR A 29 -7.29 13.91 14.50
N ASN A 30 -8.20 13.02 14.10
CA ASN A 30 -9.11 12.31 14.99
C ASN A 30 -9.14 10.83 14.65
N SER A 31 -9.37 10.02 15.67
CA SER A 31 -9.53 8.58 15.54
C SER A 31 -10.88 8.15 16.14
N LEU A 32 -11.42 7.05 15.65
CA LEU A 32 -12.69 6.49 16.12
C LEU A 32 -12.57 4.96 16.19
N VAL A 33 -13.41 4.39 17.04
CA VAL A 33 -13.63 2.96 17.11
C VAL A 33 -15.12 2.66 16.99
N ALA A 34 -15.45 1.64 16.24
CA ALA A 34 -16.82 1.19 16.02
C ALA A 34 -16.91 -0.33 16.16
N THR A 35 -18.11 -0.81 16.42
CA THR A 35 -18.40 -2.24 16.51
C THR A 35 -19.80 -2.52 15.99
N VAL A 36 -20.07 -3.78 15.65
CA VAL A 36 -21.41 -4.22 15.29
C VAL A 36 -22.06 -4.82 16.53
N ARG A 37 -23.15 -4.21 16.97
CA ARG A 37 -24.01 -4.71 18.05
C ARG A 37 -25.45 -4.85 17.55
N SER A 38 -26.08 -5.98 17.85
CA SER A 38 -27.46 -6.24 17.43
C SER A 38 -27.70 -6.04 15.91
N GLY A 39 -26.70 -6.42 15.10
CA GLY A 39 -26.75 -6.28 13.65
C GLY A 39 -26.52 -4.89 13.08
N GLN A 40 -26.22 -3.90 13.93
CA GLN A 40 -25.93 -2.53 13.52
C GLN A 40 -24.53 -2.09 13.91
N ALA A 41 -23.84 -1.50 12.96
CA ALA A 41 -22.54 -0.87 13.20
C ALA A 41 -22.73 0.50 13.86
N GLU A 42 -22.01 0.74 14.93
CA GLU A 42 -22.06 2.00 15.68
C GLU A 42 -20.68 2.39 16.19
N THR A 43 -20.40 3.67 16.19
CA THR A 43 -19.20 4.22 16.83
C THR A 43 -19.39 4.24 18.34
N LEU A 44 -18.29 4.06 19.08
CA LEU A 44 -18.30 3.99 20.53
C LEU A 44 -17.86 5.32 21.14
N PRO A 45 -18.66 5.92 22.05
CA PRO A 45 -18.30 7.16 22.70
C PRO A 45 -17.37 6.95 23.91
N ASP A 46 -16.74 8.04 24.35
CA ASP A 46 -16.08 8.11 25.65
C ASP A 46 -17.11 8.31 26.78
N HIS A 47 -16.66 8.43 28.03
CA HIS A 47 -17.53 8.64 29.20
C HIS A 47 -18.30 9.96 29.18
N GLN A 48 -17.92 10.91 28.33
CA GLN A 48 -18.58 12.19 28.14
C GLN A 48 -19.48 12.22 26.90
N GLY A 49 -19.69 11.07 26.25
CA GLY A 49 -20.51 10.94 25.06
C GLY A 49 -19.87 11.43 23.77
N ARG A 50 -18.55 11.63 23.76
CA ARG A 50 -17.81 12.08 22.57
C ARG A 50 -17.30 10.89 21.78
N TYR A 51 -17.59 10.85 20.48
CA TYR A 51 -17.19 9.75 19.59
C TYR A 51 -15.78 9.89 19.04
N LEU A 52 -15.36 11.12 18.72
CA LEU A 52 -14.02 11.41 18.25
C LEU A 52 -13.01 11.28 19.40
N LEU A 53 -11.87 10.68 19.09
CA LEU A 53 -10.69 10.73 19.94
C LEU A 53 -9.64 11.54 19.20
N PRO A 54 -9.27 12.76 19.64
CA PRO A 54 -8.16 13.47 19.04
C PRO A 54 -6.90 12.60 19.00
N SER A 55 -6.25 12.53 17.85
CA SER A 55 -5.02 11.73 17.63
C SER A 55 -3.82 12.47 18.23
N VAL A 56 -3.87 12.74 19.52
CA VAL A 56 -2.90 13.54 20.28
C VAL A 56 -2.53 12.79 21.55
N VAL A 57 -1.24 12.71 21.83
CA VAL A 57 -0.69 12.09 23.04
C VAL A 57 0.26 13.06 23.72
N ASN A 58 0.04 13.32 25.02
CA ASN A 58 0.95 14.09 25.85
C ASN A 58 1.71 13.17 26.80
N TYR A 59 3.04 13.25 26.76
CA TYR A 59 3.94 12.48 27.62
C TYR A 59 4.43 13.36 28.75
N HIS A 60 4.09 13.01 29.99
CA HIS A 60 4.42 13.78 31.19
C HIS A 60 5.11 12.88 32.25
N ALA A 61 5.59 13.50 33.32
CA ALA A 61 6.37 12.80 34.36
C ALA A 61 5.62 11.64 35.04
N SER A 62 4.29 11.70 35.12
CA SER A 62 3.44 10.67 35.76
C SER A 62 2.81 9.68 34.76
N GLY A 63 3.15 9.75 33.47
CA GLY A 63 2.61 8.85 32.46
C GLY A 63 2.30 9.53 31.14
N LEU A 64 1.19 9.13 30.53
CA LEU A 64 0.72 9.71 29.26
C LEU A 64 -0.79 9.97 29.31
N THR A 65 -1.22 10.92 28.49
CA THR A 65 -2.62 11.29 28.30
C THR A 65 -2.92 11.26 26.81
N VAL A 66 -4.07 10.72 26.42
CA VAL A 66 -4.50 10.60 25.01
C VAL A 66 -5.80 11.36 24.79
N GLY A 67 -5.90 12.03 23.66
CA GLY A 67 -7.15 12.64 23.22
C GLY A 67 -7.36 14.08 23.66
N TYR A 68 -8.54 14.42 24.10
CA TYR A 68 -8.93 15.79 24.42
C TYR A 68 -8.07 16.43 25.52
N ASP A 69 -7.79 15.69 26.58
CA ASP A 69 -6.96 16.18 27.69
C ASP A 69 -5.50 16.41 27.24
N ALA A 70 -5.00 15.55 26.36
CA ALA A 70 -3.69 15.75 25.75
C ALA A 70 -3.65 17.03 24.88
N ARG A 71 -4.70 17.25 24.09
CA ARG A 71 -4.79 18.43 23.21
C ARG A 71 -4.83 19.75 24.00
N LEU A 72 -5.41 19.75 25.16
CA LEU A 72 -5.41 20.93 26.04
C LEU A 72 -3.99 21.33 26.48
N ASN A 73 -3.06 20.39 26.55
CA ASN A 73 -1.68 20.63 26.95
C ASN A 73 -0.78 21.08 25.79
N ALA A 74 -1.26 21.07 24.56
CA ALA A 74 -0.44 21.36 23.39
C ALA A 74 0.21 22.75 23.39
N ALA A 75 -0.48 23.76 23.90
CA ALA A 75 0.02 25.14 23.98
C ALA A 75 1.05 25.33 25.10
N GLN A 76 0.91 24.56 26.18
CA GLN A 76 1.77 24.70 27.38
C GLN A 76 2.99 23.77 27.33
N ASP A 77 2.86 22.62 26.65
CA ASP A 77 3.90 21.60 26.55
C ASP A 77 4.00 21.05 25.11
N PRO A 78 4.36 21.89 24.15
CA PRO A 78 4.34 21.51 22.74
C PRO A 78 5.37 20.42 22.38
N ALA A 79 6.50 20.36 23.07
CA ALA A 79 7.55 19.38 22.80
C ALA A 79 7.17 17.93 23.19
N ASN A 80 6.27 17.78 24.17
CA ASN A 80 5.83 16.49 24.69
C ASN A 80 4.38 16.14 24.27
N THR A 81 3.73 16.99 23.51
CA THR A 81 2.36 16.77 23.02
C THR A 81 2.41 16.47 21.53
N ILE A 82 2.36 15.19 21.20
CA ILE A 82 2.55 14.71 19.84
C ILE A 82 1.21 14.60 19.15
N SER A 83 1.08 15.29 18.04
CA SER A 83 -0.11 15.26 17.17
C SER A 83 0.27 14.92 15.73
N SER A 84 -0.71 14.52 14.94
CA SER A 84 -0.53 14.22 13.51
C SER A 84 0.57 13.19 13.23
N VAL A 85 0.75 12.24 14.13
CA VAL A 85 1.82 11.24 14.05
C VAL A 85 1.70 10.34 12.81
N LYS A 86 0.48 10.17 12.28
CA LYS A 86 0.23 9.43 11.05
C LYS A 86 1.03 9.95 9.86
N ARG A 87 1.33 11.26 9.82
CA ARG A 87 2.17 11.88 8.79
C ARG A 87 3.63 11.45 8.84
N MET A 88 4.10 10.99 9.99
CA MET A 88 5.48 10.53 10.20
C MET A 88 5.61 9.00 10.05
N MET A 89 4.50 8.30 9.96
CA MET A 89 4.47 6.84 9.85
C MET A 89 5.21 6.36 8.59
N GLY A 90 6.11 5.40 8.76
CA GLY A 90 6.83 4.78 7.65
C GLY A 90 7.83 5.68 6.92
N ARG A 91 8.21 6.82 7.50
CA ARG A 91 9.13 7.80 6.90
C ARG A 91 10.46 7.86 7.61
N SER A 92 11.51 8.22 6.87
CA SER A 92 12.83 8.50 7.44
C SER A 92 12.85 9.87 8.13
N LEU A 93 13.81 10.07 9.04
CA LEU A 93 14.01 11.37 9.69
C LEU A 93 14.23 12.50 8.68
N ALA A 94 15.07 12.27 7.67
CA ALA A 94 15.35 13.26 6.63
C ALA A 94 14.07 13.65 5.84
N ASP A 95 13.23 12.69 5.51
CA ASP A 95 11.97 12.93 4.82
C ASP A 95 11.00 13.75 5.67
N ILE A 96 10.89 13.44 6.96
CA ILE A 96 10.07 14.22 7.91
C ILE A 96 10.56 15.65 8.03
N GLN A 97 11.85 15.86 8.21
CA GLN A 97 12.45 17.20 8.34
C GLN A 97 12.26 18.03 7.07
N ASN A 98 12.36 17.43 5.91
CA ASN A 98 12.15 18.11 4.63
C ASN A 98 10.69 18.49 4.41
N ARG A 99 9.74 17.61 4.78
CA ARG A 99 8.31 17.84 4.57
C ARG A 99 7.69 18.75 5.63
N TYR A 100 8.18 18.65 6.86
CA TYR A 100 7.62 19.34 8.03
C TYR A 100 8.72 20.05 8.82
N PRO A 101 9.34 21.12 8.28
CA PRO A 101 10.50 21.76 8.88
C PRO A 101 10.22 22.50 10.20
N HIS A 102 8.95 22.72 10.53
CA HIS A 102 8.53 23.54 11.69
C HIS A 102 7.85 22.73 12.80
N LEU A 103 8.10 21.44 12.88
CA LEU A 103 7.57 20.63 13.97
C LEU A 103 8.17 21.06 15.31
N PRO A 104 7.35 21.17 16.38
CA PRO A 104 7.83 21.61 17.70
C PRO A 104 8.61 20.53 18.45
N TYR A 105 8.80 19.35 17.86
CA TYR A 105 9.43 18.20 18.51
C TYR A 105 10.93 18.18 18.31
N GLN A 106 11.63 17.61 19.30
CA GLN A 106 13.05 17.28 19.18
C GLN A 106 13.18 15.90 18.50
N LEU A 107 13.60 15.93 17.25
CA LEU A 107 13.74 14.72 16.43
C LEU A 107 15.20 14.31 16.33
N GLN A 108 15.46 13.01 16.42
CA GLN A 108 16.77 12.41 16.17
C GLN A 108 16.63 11.08 15.45
N ALA A 109 17.69 10.64 14.79
CA ALA A 109 17.71 9.33 14.14
C ALA A 109 18.10 8.24 15.13
N SER A 110 17.45 7.05 15.02
CA SER A 110 17.95 5.84 15.65
C SER A 110 19.19 5.31 14.89
N GLU A 111 19.82 4.27 15.42
CA GLU A 111 20.95 3.59 14.73
C GLU A 111 20.59 3.14 13.32
N ASN A 112 19.32 2.83 13.05
CA ASN A 112 18.80 2.40 11.76
C ASN A 112 18.21 3.55 10.92
N GLY A 113 18.40 4.81 11.33
CA GLY A 113 17.88 5.97 10.62
C GLY A 113 16.38 6.23 10.80
N LEU A 114 15.70 5.51 11.70
CA LEU A 114 14.29 5.74 12.01
C LEU A 114 14.12 7.04 12.82
N PRO A 115 13.01 7.77 12.61
CA PRO A 115 12.74 8.99 13.36
C PRO A 115 12.39 8.63 14.81
N MET A 116 13.03 9.32 15.74
CA MET A 116 12.78 9.23 17.17
C MET A 116 12.43 10.60 17.72
N ILE A 117 11.43 10.66 18.57
CA ILE A 117 10.95 11.88 19.22
C ILE A 117 11.42 11.86 20.67
N GLN A 118 12.18 12.87 21.08
CA GLN A 118 12.59 13.03 22.47
C GLN A 118 11.44 13.63 23.27
N THR A 119 10.97 12.89 24.27
CA THR A 119 9.90 13.34 25.18
C THR A 119 10.30 13.11 26.64
N THR A 120 9.51 13.64 27.56
CA THR A 120 9.63 13.32 29.00
C THR A 120 9.44 11.83 29.27
N GLY A 121 8.70 11.13 28.43
CA GLY A 121 8.53 9.65 28.48
C GLY A 121 9.68 8.87 27.84
N GLY A 122 10.76 9.54 27.40
CA GLY A 122 11.89 8.95 26.72
C GLY A 122 11.90 9.18 25.21
N LEU A 123 12.71 8.39 24.51
CA LEU A 123 12.74 8.37 23.04
C LEU A 123 11.62 7.49 22.51
N LEU A 124 10.77 8.07 21.70
CA LEU A 124 9.61 7.39 21.11
C LEU A 124 9.66 7.51 19.59
N ASN A 125 9.23 6.47 18.90
CA ASN A 125 9.03 6.53 17.45
C ASN A 125 7.54 6.77 17.12
N PRO A 126 7.19 7.16 15.88
CA PRO A 126 5.81 7.37 15.48
C PRO A 126 4.92 6.13 15.66
N ILE A 127 5.48 4.94 15.54
CA ILE A 127 4.76 3.67 15.74
C ILE A 127 4.33 3.52 17.21
N SER A 128 5.20 3.85 18.16
CA SER A 128 4.89 3.81 19.60
C SER A 128 3.80 4.80 19.97
N VAL A 129 3.83 5.99 19.42
CA VAL A 129 2.80 7.02 19.66
C VAL A 129 1.46 6.56 19.07
N SER A 130 1.45 6.01 17.88
CA SER A 130 0.25 5.42 17.27
C SER A 130 -0.31 4.26 18.08
N ALA A 131 0.57 3.43 18.66
CA ALA A 131 0.17 2.35 19.56
C ALA A 131 -0.56 2.87 20.81
N ASP A 132 -0.14 3.99 21.37
CA ASP A 132 -0.80 4.60 22.53
C ASP A 132 -2.22 5.09 22.19
N ILE A 133 -2.42 5.63 21.00
CA ILE A 133 -3.75 5.99 20.50
C ILE A 133 -4.62 4.74 20.32
N LEU A 134 -4.07 3.69 19.71
CA LEU A 134 -4.77 2.42 19.51
C LEU A 134 -5.16 1.76 20.84
N LYS A 135 -4.30 1.82 21.86
CA LYS A 135 -4.61 1.33 23.21
C LYS A 135 -5.82 2.04 23.81
N ALA A 136 -5.92 3.35 23.65
CA ALA A 136 -7.04 4.13 24.16
C ALA A 136 -8.36 3.73 23.46
N LEU A 137 -8.34 3.53 22.14
CA LEU A 137 -9.50 3.08 21.38
C LEU A 137 -9.88 1.64 21.72
N ALA A 138 -8.92 0.76 21.86
CA ALA A 138 -9.15 -0.63 22.25
C ALA A 138 -9.74 -0.74 23.66
N ALA A 139 -9.27 0.06 24.60
CA ALA A 139 -9.85 0.13 25.96
C ALA A 139 -11.32 0.57 25.93
N ARG A 140 -11.64 1.55 25.11
CA ARG A 140 -13.03 2.00 24.89
C ARG A 140 -13.91 0.87 24.36
N ALA A 141 -13.42 0.12 23.37
CA ALA A 141 -14.14 -1.02 22.80
C ALA A 141 -14.30 -2.18 23.80
N THR A 142 -13.23 -2.53 24.50
CA THR A 142 -13.24 -3.60 25.50
C THR A 142 -14.23 -3.32 26.63
N GLU A 143 -14.28 -2.09 27.11
CA GLU A 143 -15.23 -1.66 28.12
C GLU A 143 -16.68 -1.71 27.61
N ALA A 144 -16.94 -1.16 26.42
CA ALA A 144 -18.28 -1.12 25.83
C ALA A 144 -18.82 -2.52 25.49
N LEU A 145 -17.94 -3.44 25.08
CA LEU A 145 -18.30 -4.82 24.72
C LEU A 145 -18.23 -5.79 25.92
N ALA A 146 -17.71 -5.32 27.07
CA ALA A 146 -17.50 -6.13 28.27
C ALA A 146 -16.71 -7.42 28.02
N GLY A 147 -15.68 -7.34 27.18
CA GLY A 147 -14.82 -8.48 26.84
C GLY A 147 -13.63 -8.09 25.98
N GLU A 148 -12.67 -8.99 25.86
CA GLU A 148 -11.49 -8.78 25.01
C GLU A 148 -11.86 -8.92 23.54
N LEU A 149 -11.15 -8.16 22.70
CA LEU A 149 -11.34 -8.21 21.26
C LEU A 149 -10.60 -9.42 20.66
N ASP A 150 -11.32 -10.23 19.88
CA ASP A 150 -10.71 -11.31 19.08
C ASP A 150 -9.87 -10.75 17.93
N GLY A 151 -10.23 -9.59 17.42
CA GLY A 151 -9.47 -8.91 16.38
C GLY A 151 -10.04 -7.55 16.01
N VAL A 152 -9.25 -6.80 15.24
CA VAL A 152 -9.62 -5.47 14.75
C VAL A 152 -9.31 -5.33 13.27
N VAL A 153 -10.10 -4.49 12.59
CA VAL A 153 -9.78 -3.94 11.28
C VAL A 153 -9.36 -2.49 11.49
N ILE A 154 -8.19 -2.13 10.98
CA ILE A 154 -7.68 -0.76 11.03
C ILE A 154 -7.65 -0.20 9.63
N THR A 155 -8.15 1.02 9.46
CA THR A 155 -8.17 1.67 8.15
C THR A 155 -6.90 2.46 7.89
N VAL A 156 -6.51 2.47 6.62
CA VAL A 156 -5.35 3.21 6.12
C VAL A 156 -5.74 3.92 4.82
N PRO A 157 -5.10 5.05 4.49
CA PRO A 157 -5.27 5.67 3.18
C PRO A 157 -4.93 4.69 2.05
N ALA A 158 -5.66 4.76 0.95
CA ALA A 158 -5.41 3.87 -0.20
C ALA A 158 -4.00 4.03 -0.79
N TYR A 159 -3.39 5.21 -0.65
CA TYR A 159 -2.04 5.51 -1.13
C TYR A 159 -0.93 5.11 -0.17
N PHE A 160 -1.23 4.58 1.03
CA PHE A 160 -0.18 4.11 1.93
C PHE A 160 0.70 3.09 1.24
N ASP A 161 2.00 3.31 1.30
CA ASP A 161 3.00 2.35 0.86
C ASP A 161 3.16 1.20 1.88
N ASP A 162 3.97 0.22 1.52
CA ASP A 162 4.19 -0.94 2.38
C ASP A 162 4.81 -0.56 3.73
N ALA A 163 5.69 0.46 3.78
CA ALA A 163 6.29 0.93 5.02
C ALA A 163 5.26 1.49 5.99
N GLN A 164 4.35 2.31 5.47
CA GLN A 164 3.27 2.90 6.26
C GLN A 164 2.27 1.84 6.73
N ARG A 165 1.95 0.86 5.89
CA ARG A 165 1.09 -0.28 6.24
C ARG A 165 1.73 -1.16 7.30
N GLN A 166 3.01 -1.50 7.16
CA GLN A 166 3.75 -2.27 8.15
C GLN A 166 3.85 -1.51 9.48
N GLY A 167 4.12 -0.21 9.43
CA GLY A 167 4.14 0.64 10.62
C GLY A 167 2.81 0.63 11.38
N THR A 168 1.69 0.66 10.67
CA THR A 168 0.35 0.55 11.26
C THR A 168 0.13 -0.82 11.92
N LYS A 169 0.53 -1.90 11.29
CA LYS A 169 0.48 -3.25 11.89
C LYS A 169 1.36 -3.37 13.14
N ASP A 170 2.56 -2.81 13.09
CA ASP A 170 3.49 -2.82 14.23
C ASP A 170 2.92 -2.02 15.40
N ALA A 171 2.29 -0.88 15.14
CA ALA A 171 1.60 -0.11 16.17
C ALA A 171 0.47 -0.90 16.82
N ALA A 172 -0.32 -1.62 16.05
CA ALA A 172 -1.37 -2.49 16.56
C ALA A 172 -0.81 -3.64 17.41
N ARG A 173 0.29 -4.24 16.98
CA ARG A 173 0.98 -5.29 17.75
C ARG A 173 1.47 -4.76 19.09
N LEU A 174 2.09 -3.58 19.12
CA LEU A 174 2.51 -2.92 20.36
C LEU A 174 1.34 -2.58 21.28
N ALA A 175 0.17 -2.33 20.71
CA ALA A 175 -1.06 -2.12 21.46
C ALA A 175 -1.72 -3.42 21.95
N GLY A 176 -1.16 -4.58 21.62
CA GLY A 176 -1.71 -5.89 21.99
C GLY A 176 -2.92 -6.30 21.15
N LEU A 177 -3.11 -5.72 19.98
CA LEU A 177 -4.24 -5.99 19.09
C LEU A 177 -3.87 -7.02 18.01
N HIS A 178 -4.83 -7.90 17.73
CA HIS A 178 -4.76 -8.80 16.58
C HIS A 178 -5.39 -8.13 15.37
N VAL A 179 -4.61 -7.78 14.37
CA VAL A 179 -5.10 -7.18 13.13
C VAL A 179 -5.66 -8.26 12.23
N LEU A 180 -6.97 -8.24 12.01
CA LEU A 180 -7.65 -9.11 11.06
C LEU A 180 -7.31 -8.70 9.63
N ARG A 181 -7.30 -7.39 9.39
CA ARG A 181 -7.01 -6.78 8.11
C ARG A 181 -6.73 -5.30 8.26
N LEU A 182 -5.85 -4.76 7.41
CA LEU A 182 -5.82 -3.34 7.07
C LEU A 182 -6.80 -3.11 5.93
N LEU A 183 -7.64 -2.11 6.04
CA LEU A 183 -8.65 -1.79 5.05
C LEU A 183 -8.43 -0.38 4.51
N ASN A 184 -8.48 -0.20 3.20
CA ASN A 184 -8.39 1.14 2.62
C ASN A 184 -9.57 2.01 3.07
N GLU A 185 -9.30 3.24 3.48
CA GLU A 185 -10.31 4.17 3.96
C GLU A 185 -11.47 4.37 2.97
N PRO A 186 -11.22 4.57 1.65
CA PRO A 186 -12.32 4.70 0.70
C PRO A 186 -13.15 3.42 0.55
N THR A 187 -12.55 2.26 0.65
CA THR A 187 -13.26 0.98 0.63
C THR A 187 -14.15 0.82 1.86
N ALA A 188 -13.65 1.18 3.04
CA ALA A 188 -14.45 1.21 4.27
C ALA A 188 -15.66 2.14 4.14
N ALA A 189 -15.47 3.32 3.58
CA ALA A 189 -16.56 4.27 3.34
C ALA A 189 -17.65 3.70 2.42
N ALA A 190 -17.26 3.02 1.35
CA ALA A 190 -18.18 2.35 0.44
C ALA A 190 -18.97 1.24 1.13
N ILE A 191 -18.32 0.44 1.98
CA ILE A 191 -18.96 -0.62 2.76
C ILE A 191 -19.99 -0.05 3.74
N ALA A 192 -19.68 1.07 4.39
CA ALA A 192 -20.59 1.71 5.34
C ALA A 192 -21.94 2.08 4.71
N TYR A 193 -21.93 2.46 3.44
CA TYR A 193 -23.14 2.76 2.66
C TYR A 193 -23.78 1.54 1.98
N GLY A 194 -23.23 0.34 2.18
CA GLY A 194 -23.77 -0.88 1.59
C GLY A 194 -23.64 -0.94 0.06
N LEU A 195 -22.66 -0.25 -0.51
CA LEU A 195 -22.47 -0.19 -1.97
C LEU A 195 -21.92 -1.50 -2.55
N ASP A 196 -21.56 -2.43 -1.70
CA ASP A 196 -21.14 -3.80 -2.02
C ASP A 196 -22.28 -4.73 -2.45
N SER A 197 -23.53 -4.32 -2.20
CA SER A 197 -24.71 -5.18 -2.42
C SER A 197 -25.43 -4.89 -3.75
N GLY A 198 -24.88 -5.37 -4.86
CA GLY A 198 -25.69 -5.61 -6.07
C GLY A 198 -25.57 -4.61 -7.22
N GLN A 199 -24.78 -3.55 -7.15
CA GLN A 199 -24.50 -2.68 -8.30
C GLN A 199 -23.03 -2.81 -8.71
N GLU A 200 -22.82 -3.13 -9.98
CA GLU A 200 -21.50 -3.03 -10.59
C GLU A 200 -21.30 -1.64 -11.16
N GLY A 201 -20.12 -1.06 -10.99
CA GLY A 201 -19.80 0.24 -11.53
C GLY A 201 -18.71 0.98 -10.80
N VAL A 202 -18.60 2.26 -11.07
CA VAL A 202 -17.57 3.14 -10.52
C VAL A 202 -18.18 4.04 -9.46
N ILE A 203 -17.50 4.17 -8.33
CA ILE A 203 -17.85 5.09 -7.26
C ILE A 203 -16.67 6.01 -6.94
N ALA A 204 -16.98 7.20 -6.45
CA ALA A 204 -15.98 8.14 -5.97
C ALA A 204 -16.13 8.34 -4.46
N VAL A 205 -15.02 8.40 -3.76
CA VAL A 205 -14.97 8.75 -2.33
C VAL A 205 -14.21 10.06 -2.19
N TYR A 206 -14.93 11.08 -1.74
CA TYR A 206 -14.43 12.43 -1.52
C TYR A 206 -14.22 12.63 -0.03
N ASP A 207 -12.96 12.67 0.39
CA ASP A 207 -12.57 12.79 1.79
C ASP A 207 -11.90 14.13 2.07
N LEU A 208 -12.63 15.05 2.68
CA LEU A 208 -12.14 16.36 3.10
C LEU A 208 -12.13 16.45 4.62
N GLY A 209 -10.94 16.23 5.19
CA GLY A 209 -10.69 16.36 6.62
C GLY A 209 -10.25 17.76 7.03
N GLY A 210 -9.69 17.87 8.21
CA GLY A 210 -9.17 19.14 8.73
C GLY A 210 -7.94 19.64 7.98
N GLY A 211 -6.99 18.76 7.69
CA GLY A 211 -5.70 19.13 7.12
C GLY A 211 -5.38 18.54 5.75
N THR A 212 -6.15 17.58 5.28
CA THR A 212 -5.90 16.87 4.02
C THR A 212 -7.16 16.68 3.21
N PHE A 213 -7.00 16.60 1.90
CA PHE A 213 -8.02 16.19 0.96
C PHE A 213 -7.57 14.94 0.20
N ASP A 214 -8.43 13.93 0.14
CA ASP A 214 -8.20 12.69 -0.60
C ASP A 214 -9.40 12.39 -1.49
N ILE A 215 -9.15 12.03 -2.74
CA ILE A 215 -10.14 11.53 -3.68
C ILE A 215 -9.74 10.14 -4.14
N SER A 216 -10.66 9.20 -4.11
CA SER A 216 -10.44 7.84 -4.59
C SER A 216 -11.54 7.44 -5.55
N ILE A 217 -11.14 6.82 -6.66
CA ILE A 217 -12.04 6.27 -7.66
C ILE A 217 -11.96 4.75 -7.55
N LEU A 218 -13.08 4.12 -7.26
CA LEU A 218 -13.21 2.69 -7.04
C LEU A 218 -14.09 2.06 -8.11
N ARG A 219 -13.74 0.85 -8.54
CA ARG A 219 -14.63 -0.01 -9.32
C ARG A 219 -15.16 -1.11 -8.43
N LEU A 220 -16.47 -1.28 -8.42
CA LEU A 220 -17.14 -2.41 -7.79
C LEU A 220 -17.54 -3.40 -8.88
N SER A 221 -17.08 -4.64 -8.77
CA SER A 221 -17.44 -5.74 -9.64
C SER A 221 -17.58 -7.02 -8.82
N ARG A 222 -18.75 -7.61 -8.83
CA ARG A 222 -19.06 -8.89 -8.15
C ARG A 222 -18.64 -8.93 -6.67
N GLY A 223 -18.93 -7.84 -5.93
CA GLY A 223 -18.56 -7.73 -4.52
C GLY A 223 -17.08 -7.41 -4.27
N VAL A 224 -16.32 -7.12 -5.31
CA VAL A 224 -14.89 -6.77 -5.24
C VAL A 224 -14.72 -5.27 -5.47
N PHE A 225 -14.01 -4.61 -4.57
CA PHE A 225 -13.61 -3.21 -4.73
C PHE A 225 -12.18 -3.11 -5.23
N GLU A 226 -11.99 -2.48 -6.37
CA GLU A 226 -10.70 -2.16 -6.97
C GLU A 226 -10.48 -0.66 -6.91
N VAL A 227 -9.36 -0.21 -6.36
CA VAL A 227 -8.96 1.20 -6.38
C VAL A 227 -8.36 1.51 -7.76
N LEU A 228 -9.07 2.28 -8.58
CA LEU A 228 -8.63 2.64 -9.93
C LEU A 228 -7.63 3.79 -9.92
N ALA A 229 -7.88 4.78 -9.08
CA ALA A 229 -7.02 5.94 -8.93
C ALA A 229 -7.22 6.60 -7.57
N THR A 230 -6.19 7.26 -7.09
CA THR A 230 -6.23 8.13 -5.93
C THR A 230 -5.59 9.47 -6.29
N GLY A 231 -6.00 10.51 -5.61
CA GLY A 231 -5.43 11.83 -5.74
C GLY A 231 -5.74 12.65 -4.50
N GLY A 232 -5.37 13.91 -4.51
CA GLY A 232 -5.68 14.78 -3.40
C GLY A 232 -4.67 15.89 -3.21
N ASP A 233 -4.73 16.51 -2.04
CA ASP A 233 -3.84 17.58 -1.61
C ASP A 233 -3.58 17.40 -0.11
N SER A 234 -2.36 17.07 0.25
CA SER A 234 -1.95 16.82 1.64
C SER A 234 -1.83 18.09 2.49
N ALA A 235 -2.01 19.25 1.87
CA ALA A 235 -1.93 20.57 2.51
C ALA A 235 -3.22 21.38 2.31
N LEU A 236 -4.34 20.74 2.10
CA LEU A 236 -5.65 21.38 1.94
C LEU A 236 -6.71 20.66 2.75
N GLY A 237 -7.41 21.40 3.62
CA GLY A 237 -8.48 20.86 4.46
C GLY A 237 -9.32 21.96 5.09
N GLY A 238 -10.19 21.57 6.00
CA GLY A 238 -11.06 22.50 6.74
C GLY A 238 -10.33 23.55 7.57
N ASP A 239 -9.11 23.23 7.99
CA ASP A 239 -8.26 24.19 8.73
C ASP A 239 -7.91 25.40 7.85
N ASP A 240 -7.77 25.22 6.55
CA ASP A 240 -7.56 26.33 5.61
C ASP A 240 -8.80 27.21 5.48
N PHE A 241 -9.99 26.61 5.55
CA PHE A 241 -11.23 27.37 5.61
C PHE A 241 -11.30 28.24 6.86
N ASP A 242 -10.89 27.68 7.99
CA ASP A 242 -10.85 28.37 9.28
C ASP A 242 -9.92 29.58 9.23
N HIS A 243 -8.73 29.39 8.67
CA HIS A 243 -7.74 30.48 8.54
C HIS A 243 -8.20 31.60 7.61
N LEU A 244 -8.82 31.26 6.47
CA LEU A 244 -9.41 32.27 5.57
C LEU A 244 -10.51 33.08 6.27
N LEU A 245 -11.37 32.41 7.02
CA LEU A 245 -12.42 33.07 7.76
C LEU A 245 -11.87 33.90 8.93
N ALA A 246 -10.87 33.41 9.64
CA ALA A 246 -10.21 34.16 10.69
C ALA A 246 -9.54 35.44 10.16
N ASP A 247 -8.87 35.38 9.03
CA ASP A 247 -8.28 36.54 8.36
C ASP A 247 -9.35 37.55 7.91
N TYR A 248 -10.46 37.08 7.38
CA TYR A 248 -11.60 37.91 7.01
C TYR A 248 -12.17 38.63 8.25
N LEU A 249 -12.39 37.92 9.36
CA LEU A 249 -12.89 38.51 10.60
C LEU A 249 -11.91 39.54 11.17
N ARG A 250 -10.61 39.29 11.05
CA ARG A 250 -9.58 40.24 11.43
C ARG A 250 -9.70 41.56 10.67
N GLU A 251 -9.86 41.47 9.33
CA GLU A 251 -10.02 42.65 8.50
C GLU A 251 -11.29 43.43 8.83
N GLN A 252 -12.41 42.74 9.02
CA GLN A 252 -13.70 43.36 9.38
C GLN A 252 -13.65 44.05 10.75
N ALA A 253 -12.93 43.46 11.68
CA ALA A 253 -12.75 44.03 13.03
C ALA A 253 -11.69 45.14 13.09
N GLY A 254 -10.85 45.28 12.06
CA GLY A 254 -9.78 46.27 12.02
C GLY A 254 -8.58 45.93 12.91
N PHE A 255 -8.36 44.65 13.25
CA PHE A 255 -7.23 44.21 14.05
C PHE A 255 -5.96 44.13 13.19
N SER A 256 -5.01 45.03 13.41
CA SER A 256 -3.77 45.11 12.64
C SER A 256 -2.59 44.38 13.29
N ASP A 257 -2.63 44.16 14.60
CA ASP A 257 -1.56 43.49 15.33
C ASP A 257 -1.64 41.97 15.18
N ARG A 258 -0.67 41.41 14.47
CA ARG A 258 -0.51 39.96 14.27
C ARG A 258 0.40 39.29 15.32
N SER A 259 0.98 40.06 16.20
CA SER A 259 1.91 39.55 17.23
C SER A 259 1.17 39.07 18.49
N ASP A 260 -0.09 39.44 18.68
CA ASP A 260 -0.91 38.99 19.79
C ASP A 260 -1.43 37.56 19.54
N ASN A 261 -0.73 36.59 20.06
CA ASN A 261 -1.08 35.17 19.92
C ASN A 261 -2.42 34.81 20.54
N ARG A 262 -2.84 35.51 21.59
CA ARG A 262 -4.14 35.30 22.23
C ARG A 262 -5.26 35.73 21.30
N LEU A 263 -5.17 36.91 20.70
CA LEU A 263 -6.14 37.41 19.74
C LEU A 263 -6.19 36.53 18.49
N GLN A 264 -5.06 36.05 18.01
CA GLN A 264 -4.98 35.10 16.91
C GLN A 264 -5.80 33.83 17.20
N ARG A 265 -5.64 33.30 18.42
CA ARG A 265 -6.38 32.11 18.85
C ARG A 265 -7.87 32.38 18.97
N GLU A 266 -8.25 33.51 19.57
CA GLU A 266 -9.64 33.91 19.70
C GLU A 266 -10.32 34.08 18.33
N LEU A 267 -9.63 34.66 17.36
CA LEU A 267 -10.10 34.82 15.98
C LEU A 267 -10.32 33.45 15.31
N LEU A 268 -9.38 32.53 15.49
CA LEU A 268 -9.48 31.19 14.93
C LEU A 268 -10.65 30.41 15.55
N ASP A 269 -10.79 30.48 16.87
CA ASP A 269 -11.91 29.82 17.57
C ASP A 269 -13.27 30.41 17.14
N ALA A 270 -13.34 31.73 16.98
CA ALA A 270 -14.54 32.40 16.46
C ALA A 270 -14.86 32.00 15.01
N ALA A 271 -13.82 31.86 14.18
CA ALA A 271 -13.96 31.39 12.81
C ALA A 271 -14.48 29.96 12.72
N ILE A 272 -13.95 29.05 13.54
CA ILE A 272 -14.41 27.66 13.62
C ILE A 272 -15.87 27.61 14.04
N ALA A 273 -16.25 28.34 15.08
CA ALA A 273 -17.63 28.40 15.55
C ALA A 273 -18.59 28.96 14.48
N ALA A 274 -18.18 30.01 13.76
CA ALA A 274 -18.96 30.60 12.67
C ALA A 274 -19.10 29.63 11.49
N LYS A 275 -18.04 28.94 11.09
CA LYS A 275 -18.07 27.91 10.04
C LYS A 275 -19.08 26.83 10.37
N ILE A 276 -19.07 26.31 11.58
CA ILE A 276 -19.99 25.27 12.03
C ILE A 276 -21.43 25.78 12.01
N ALA A 277 -21.68 26.99 12.53
CA ALA A 277 -23.01 27.59 12.53
C ALA A 277 -23.56 27.82 11.12
N LEU A 278 -22.72 28.19 10.17
CA LEU A 278 -23.10 28.43 8.76
C LEU A 278 -23.45 27.16 7.99
N SER A 279 -23.19 25.98 8.52
CA SER A 279 -23.68 24.73 7.94
C SER A 279 -25.21 24.59 8.10
N ASP A 280 -25.78 25.15 9.14
CA ASP A 280 -27.20 25.02 9.48
C ASP A 280 -27.99 26.34 9.31
N ALA A 281 -27.30 27.49 9.28
CA ALA A 281 -27.91 28.81 9.20
C ALA A 281 -27.30 29.64 8.05
N GLU A 282 -28.08 30.59 7.55
CA GLU A 282 -27.67 31.52 6.50
C GLU A 282 -26.73 32.63 7.00
N ALA A 283 -26.69 32.87 8.29
CA ALA A 283 -25.82 33.86 8.92
C ALA A 283 -25.40 33.40 10.33
N ALA A 284 -24.21 33.83 10.75
CA ALA A 284 -23.65 33.59 12.05
C ALA A 284 -23.24 34.90 12.71
N HIS A 285 -23.57 35.08 14.00
CA HIS A 285 -23.11 36.20 14.81
C HIS A 285 -21.74 35.87 15.40
N VAL A 286 -20.80 36.82 15.32
CA VAL A 286 -19.43 36.65 15.79
C VAL A 286 -19.08 37.75 16.78
N GLU A 287 -18.51 37.35 17.92
CA GLU A 287 -17.96 38.24 18.93
C GLU A 287 -16.50 37.86 19.19
N VAL A 288 -15.58 38.78 18.97
CA VAL A 288 -14.16 38.55 19.24
C VAL A 288 -13.42 39.84 19.53
N GLY A 289 -12.63 39.87 20.62
CA GLY A 289 -11.79 41.02 20.96
C GLY A 289 -12.55 42.34 21.15
N GLY A 290 -13.81 42.30 21.61
CA GLY A 290 -14.68 43.47 21.75
C GLY A 290 -15.39 43.93 20.48
N TRP A 291 -15.10 43.29 19.35
CA TRP A 291 -15.81 43.50 18.08
C TRP A 291 -16.97 42.54 17.94
N GLN A 292 -18.06 43.02 17.35
CA GLN A 292 -19.24 42.21 17.02
C GLN A 292 -19.63 42.43 15.58
N GLY A 293 -20.06 41.38 14.91
CA GLY A 293 -20.54 41.43 13.54
C GLY A 293 -21.16 40.12 13.09
N ASP A 294 -21.76 40.15 11.93
CA ASP A 294 -22.38 38.99 11.32
C ASP A 294 -21.61 38.60 10.04
N ILE A 295 -21.54 37.30 9.80
CA ILE A 295 -21.06 36.74 8.53
C ILE A 295 -22.17 35.89 7.92
N THR A 296 -22.40 36.07 6.62
CA THR A 296 -23.37 35.27 5.86
C THR A 296 -22.71 34.03 5.27
N ARG A 297 -23.50 33.00 4.99
CA ARG A 297 -23.04 31.83 4.25
C ARG A 297 -22.50 32.22 2.88
N SER A 298 -23.13 33.16 2.22
CA SER A 298 -22.67 33.66 0.91
C SER A 298 -21.27 34.27 0.99
N GLN A 299 -20.99 35.07 2.01
CA GLN A 299 -19.65 35.66 2.23
C GLN A 299 -18.61 34.57 2.52
N PHE A 300 -18.96 33.59 3.34
CA PHE A 300 -18.10 32.45 3.64
C PHE A 300 -17.83 31.60 2.38
N ASN A 301 -18.86 31.32 1.59
CA ASN A 301 -18.74 30.59 0.33
C ASN A 301 -17.76 31.28 -0.64
N ASP A 302 -17.83 32.61 -0.75
CA ASP A 302 -16.91 33.38 -1.60
C ASP A 302 -15.44 33.26 -1.14
N LEU A 303 -15.21 33.19 0.18
CA LEU A 303 -13.87 33.00 0.74
C LEU A 303 -13.27 31.63 0.41
N ILE A 304 -14.05 30.57 0.52
CA ILE A 304 -13.56 29.19 0.38
C ILE A 304 -13.68 28.62 -1.05
N ALA A 305 -14.44 29.28 -1.93
CA ALA A 305 -14.67 28.79 -3.29
C ALA A 305 -13.39 28.42 -4.05
N PRO A 306 -12.29 29.18 -3.99
CA PRO A 306 -11.03 28.81 -4.65
C PRO A 306 -10.44 27.49 -4.13
N LEU A 307 -10.55 27.23 -2.81
CA LEU A 307 -10.06 26.00 -2.21
C LEU A 307 -10.92 24.79 -2.62
N VAL A 308 -12.23 24.95 -2.63
CA VAL A 308 -13.14 23.89 -3.08
C VAL A 308 -12.89 23.56 -4.55
N LYS A 309 -12.66 24.55 -5.39
CA LYS A 309 -12.30 24.34 -6.81
C LYS A 309 -10.98 23.58 -6.98
N ARG A 310 -10.00 23.79 -6.10
CA ARG A 310 -8.75 23.00 -6.08
C ARG A 310 -9.04 21.52 -5.82
N THR A 311 -9.97 21.19 -4.93
CA THR A 311 -10.37 19.80 -4.71
C THR A 311 -10.99 19.18 -5.96
N LEU A 312 -11.81 19.95 -6.68
CA LEU A 312 -12.43 19.47 -7.93
C LEU A 312 -11.41 19.27 -9.05
N MET A 313 -10.34 20.06 -9.10
CA MET A 313 -9.23 19.81 -10.02
C MET A 313 -8.53 18.48 -9.73
N ALA A 314 -8.34 18.13 -8.45
CA ALA A 314 -7.81 16.85 -8.07
C ALA A 314 -8.77 15.70 -8.42
N CYS A 315 -10.07 15.89 -8.26
CA CYS A 315 -11.10 14.94 -8.70
C CYS A 315 -11.00 14.70 -10.23
N ARG A 316 -10.85 15.74 -11.01
CA ARG A 316 -10.71 15.64 -12.46
C ARG A 316 -9.49 14.85 -12.88
N ARG A 317 -8.35 15.07 -12.22
CA ARG A 317 -7.11 14.30 -12.45
C ARG A 317 -7.29 12.84 -12.09
N ALA A 318 -7.90 12.55 -10.95
CA ALA A 318 -8.14 11.18 -10.51
C ALA A 318 -9.05 10.42 -11.48
N LEU A 319 -10.11 11.05 -11.99
CA LEU A 319 -10.98 10.48 -13.02
C LEU A 319 -10.22 10.19 -14.31
N LYS A 320 -9.37 11.12 -14.74
CA LYS A 320 -8.52 10.92 -15.92
C LYS A 320 -7.55 9.76 -15.74
N ASP A 321 -6.90 9.66 -14.59
CA ASP A 321 -5.99 8.56 -14.26
C ASP A 321 -6.71 7.22 -14.21
N ALA A 322 -7.96 7.20 -13.75
CA ALA A 322 -8.82 6.03 -13.74
C ALA A 322 -9.38 5.66 -15.13
N GLY A 323 -9.31 6.56 -16.11
CA GLY A 323 -9.94 6.37 -17.42
C GLY A 323 -11.46 6.41 -17.36
N VAL A 324 -12.04 7.19 -16.46
CA VAL A 324 -13.48 7.27 -16.18
C VAL A 324 -13.95 8.71 -16.36
N GLU A 325 -15.11 8.89 -17.00
CA GLU A 325 -15.78 10.17 -17.07
C GLU A 325 -16.65 10.42 -15.81
N ALA A 326 -16.84 11.69 -15.46
CA ALA A 326 -17.64 12.03 -14.27
C ALA A 326 -19.07 11.46 -14.30
N GLN A 327 -19.68 11.38 -15.49
CA GLN A 327 -21.03 10.82 -15.66
C GLN A 327 -21.10 9.30 -15.41
N GLU A 328 -19.98 8.58 -15.51
CA GLU A 328 -19.90 7.14 -15.27
C GLU A 328 -19.87 6.79 -13.78
N VAL A 329 -19.60 7.78 -12.92
CA VAL A 329 -19.60 7.61 -11.47
C VAL A 329 -21.03 7.43 -10.99
N LEU A 330 -21.32 6.26 -10.40
CA LEU A 330 -22.68 5.92 -9.95
C LEU A 330 -23.03 6.57 -8.62
N GLU A 331 -22.06 6.65 -7.71
CA GLU A 331 -22.25 7.22 -6.37
C GLU A 331 -21.00 8.01 -5.94
N VAL A 332 -21.23 9.06 -5.17
CA VAL A 332 -20.18 9.85 -4.54
C VAL A 332 -20.39 9.81 -3.03
N VAL A 333 -19.41 9.30 -2.31
CA VAL A 333 -19.43 9.18 -0.84
C VAL A 333 -18.64 10.34 -0.24
N MET A 334 -19.27 11.07 0.67
CA MET A 334 -18.67 12.19 1.39
C MET A 334 -18.12 11.73 2.74
N VAL A 335 -16.83 11.96 2.93
CA VAL A 335 -16.08 11.59 4.14
C VAL A 335 -15.36 12.82 4.67
N GLY A 336 -15.22 12.89 6.00
CA GLY A 336 -14.55 13.99 6.69
C GLY A 336 -15.49 15.11 7.08
N GLY A 337 -15.24 15.71 8.25
CA GLY A 337 -16.13 16.72 8.83
C GLY A 337 -16.31 17.98 7.98
N SER A 338 -15.30 18.33 7.19
CA SER A 338 -15.35 19.51 6.30
C SER A 338 -16.30 19.33 5.11
N THR A 339 -16.76 18.11 4.82
CA THR A 339 -17.80 17.86 3.81
C THR A 339 -19.21 18.26 4.30
N ARG A 340 -19.36 18.66 5.55
CA ARG A 340 -20.61 19.29 6.05
C ARG A 340 -20.84 20.69 5.49
N VAL A 341 -19.79 21.36 5.04
CA VAL A 341 -19.87 22.70 4.46
C VAL A 341 -20.78 22.69 3.23
N PRO A 342 -21.85 23.48 3.19
CA PRO A 342 -22.85 23.43 2.12
C PRO A 342 -22.27 23.64 0.72
N LEU A 343 -21.33 24.58 0.55
CA LEU A 343 -20.69 24.82 -0.75
C LEU A 343 -19.93 23.60 -1.26
N VAL A 344 -19.29 22.85 -0.37
CA VAL A 344 -18.58 21.62 -0.74
C VAL A 344 -19.55 20.61 -1.33
N ARG A 345 -20.66 20.35 -0.67
CA ARG A 345 -21.70 19.41 -1.13
C ARG A 345 -22.32 19.85 -2.45
N GLU A 346 -22.60 21.15 -2.59
CA GLU A 346 -23.16 21.74 -3.82
C GLU A 346 -22.21 21.56 -5.01
N LEU A 347 -20.97 22.01 -4.89
CA LEU A 347 -19.99 21.97 -5.99
C LEU A 347 -19.58 20.54 -6.36
N VAL A 348 -19.46 19.65 -5.38
CA VAL A 348 -19.19 18.22 -5.64
C VAL A 348 -20.38 17.58 -6.38
N GLY A 349 -21.60 17.87 -5.96
CA GLY A 349 -22.81 17.40 -6.62
C GLY A 349 -22.92 17.88 -8.07
N GLU A 350 -22.62 19.15 -8.34
CA GLU A 350 -22.59 19.71 -9.69
C GLU A 350 -21.51 19.06 -10.55
N PHE A 351 -20.31 18.85 -9.98
CA PHE A 351 -19.19 18.26 -10.70
C PHE A 351 -19.47 16.83 -11.17
N PHE A 352 -20.05 15.98 -10.31
CA PHE A 352 -20.39 14.60 -10.63
C PHE A 352 -21.78 14.43 -11.25
N GLY A 353 -22.60 15.49 -11.28
CA GLY A 353 -23.95 15.44 -11.82
C GLY A 353 -24.92 14.60 -11.01
N ARG A 354 -24.71 14.49 -9.71
CA ARG A 354 -25.57 13.72 -8.77
C ARG A 354 -25.43 14.19 -7.34
N THR A 355 -26.43 13.89 -6.54
CA THR A 355 -26.40 14.22 -5.11
C THR A 355 -25.43 13.30 -4.37
N PRO A 356 -24.42 13.84 -3.68
CA PRO A 356 -23.51 13.04 -2.87
C PRO A 356 -24.21 12.32 -1.73
N LEU A 357 -23.71 11.16 -1.32
CA LEU A 357 -24.18 10.41 -0.16
C LEU A 357 -23.68 11.06 1.13
N THR A 358 -24.61 11.52 1.97
CA THR A 358 -24.35 12.26 3.20
C THR A 358 -25.17 11.79 4.39
N SER A 359 -25.92 10.69 4.26
CA SER A 359 -26.84 10.21 5.31
C SER A 359 -26.15 9.64 6.54
N ILE A 360 -24.90 9.17 6.40
CA ILE A 360 -24.06 8.77 7.53
C ILE A 360 -23.21 9.98 7.92
N ASP A 361 -22.99 10.17 9.22
CA ASP A 361 -22.10 11.20 9.73
C ASP A 361 -20.71 11.06 9.08
N PRO A 362 -20.21 12.08 8.37
CA PRO A 362 -18.98 11.97 7.60
C PRO A 362 -17.73 11.70 8.45
N ASP A 363 -17.74 11.99 9.74
CA ASP A 363 -16.66 11.61 10.67
C ASP A 363 -16.69 10.14 11.06
N LYS A 364 -17.84 9.47 10.92
CA LYS A 364 -18.06 8.09 11.37
C LYS A 364 -18.03 7.04 10.26
N VAL A 365 -18.17 7.46 9.02
CA VAL A 365 -18.33 6.58 7.83
C VAL A 365 -17.24 5.51 7.78
N VAL A 366 -15.99 5.89 7.87
CA VAL A 366 -14.83 4.99 7.74
C VAL A 366 -14.79 3.97 8.87
N ALA A 367 -14.98 4.40 10.11
CA ALA A 367 -15.02 3.51 11.28
C ALA A 367 -16.19 2.51 11.20
N ILE A 368 -17.34 2.94 10.75
CA ILE A 368 -18.52 2.09 10.55
C ILE A 368 -18.22 0.99 9.52
N GLY A 369 -17.65 1.35 8.38
CA GLY A 369 -17.25 0.37 7.35
C GLY A 369 -16.22 -0.63 7.86
N ALA A 370 -15.23 -0.16 8.61
CA ALA A 370 -14.24 -1.02 9.25
C ALA A 370 -14.87 -2.00 10.25
N ALA A 371 -15.85 -1.56 11.04
CA ALA A 371 -16.57 -2.41 11.99
C ALA A 371 -17.38 -3.50 11.29
N ILE A 372 -18.06 -3.17 10.19
CA ILE A 372 -18.80 -4.14 9.38
C ILE A 372 -17.85 -5.21 8.86
N GLN A 373 -16.70 -4.81 8.34
CA GLN A 373 -15.69 -5.73 7.85
C GLN A 373 -15.10 -6.61 8.96
N ALA A 374 -14.84 -6.04 10.13
CA ALA A 374 -14.33 -6.79 11.27
C ALA A 374 -15.32 -7.86 11.74
N ASP A 375 -16.59 -7.54 11.78
CA ASP A 375 -17.68 -8.47 12.14
C ASP A 375 -17.75 -9.67 11.18
N ILE A 376 -17.57 -9.43 9.90
CA ILE A 376 -17.50 -10.48 8.87
C ILE A 376 -16.26 -11.34 9.04
N LEU A 377 -15.08 -10.73 9.22
CA LEU A 377 -13.80 -11.45 9.28
C LEU A 377 -13.65 -12.33 10.52
N VAL A 378 -14.29 -11.99 11.64
CA VAL A 378 -14.31 -12.88 12.81
C VAL A 378 -15.35 -13.98 12.72
N GLY A 379 -16.13 -14.04 11.62
CA GLY A 379 -17.06 -15.12 11.35
C GLY A 379 -18.45 -14.93 11.94
N ASN A 380 -18.84 -13.73 12.35
CA ASN A 380 -20.18 -13.45 12.86
C ASN A 380 -21.27 -13.45 11.77
N LYS A 381 -20.86 -13.34 10.50
CA LYS A 381 -21.74 -13.45 9.31
C LYS A 381 -21.15 -14.44 8.31
N PRO A 382 -21.33 -15.75 8.51
CA PRO A 382 -20.70 -16.79 7.68
C PRO A 382 -21.18 -16.82 6.22
N ASP A 383 -22.36 -16.28 5.93
CA ASP A 383 -22.96 -16.29 4.58
C ASP A 383 -22.64 -15.02 3.76
N SER A 384 -21.76 -14.17 4.25
CA SER A 384 -21.38 -12.95 3.54
C SER A 384 -20.28 -13.25 2.50
N GLU A 385 -20.61 -13.12 1.23
CA GLU A 385 -19.68 -13.26 0.10
C GLU A 385 -18.82 -12.00 -0.13
N LEU A 386 -18.67 -11.14 0.86
CA LEU A 386 -17.93 -9.90 0.69
C LEU A 386 -16.43 -10.18 0.59
N LEU A 387 -15.95 -10.29 -0.63
CA LEU A 387 -14.53 -10.34 -0.96
C LEU A 387 -14.03 -8.93 -1.26
N LEU A 388 -13.32 -8.36 -0.31
CA LEU A 388 -12.58 -7.14 -0.54
C LEU A 388 -11.23 -7.51 -1.11
N LEU A 389 -11.02 -7.18 -2.35
CA LEU A 389 -9.75 -7.42 -3.02
C LEU A 389 -9.12 -6.07 -3.38
N ASP A 390 -8.04 -5.76 -2.72
CA ASP A 390 -7.12 -4.74 -3.19
C ASP A 390 -6.29 -5.30 -4.34
N VAL A 391 -5.71 -4.44 -5.14
CA VAL A 391 -4.83 -4.83 -6.25
C VAL A 391 -3.42 -4.34 -6.02
N ILE A 392 -2.47 -5.04 -6.60
CA ILE A 392 -1.07 -4.62 -6.59
C ILE A 392 -0.89 -3.43 -7.54
N PRO A 393 -0.32 -2.30 -7.09
CA PRO A 393 -0.19 -1.10 -7.93
C PRO A 393 0.86 -1.24 -9.04
N LEU A 394 1.89 -2.04 -8.82
CA LEU A 394 2.98 -2.29 -9.76
C LEU A 394 3.36 -3.77 -9.75
N SER A 395 3.78 -4.29 -10.88
CA SER A 395 4.22 -5.67 -11.03
C SER A 395 5.41 -6.00 -10.12
N LEU A 396 5.40 -7.21 -9.57
CA LEU A 396 6.45 -7.77 -8.73
C LEU A 396 7.14 -8.90 -9.49
N GLY A 397 8.45 -8.92 -9.44
CA GLY A 397 9.22 -9.90 -10.16
C GLY A 397 10.64 -10.04 -9.63
N LEU A 398 11.46 -10.74 -10.38
CA LEU A 398 12.86 -10.92 -10.02
C LEU A 398 13.80 -10.76 -11.22
N GLU A 399 15.05 -10.44 -10.90
CA GLU A 399 16.11 -10.33 -11.87
C GLU A 399 16.49 -11.71 -12.39
N THR A 400 16.59 -11.83 -13.71
CA THR A 400 17.13 -13.00 -14.41
C THR A 400 18.40 -12.63 -15.15
N MET A 401 19.10 -13.62 -15.68
CA MET A 401 20.33 -13.41 -16.43
C MET A 401 20.13 -12.40 -17.57
N GLY A 402 21.11 -11.53 -17.74
CA GLY A 402 21.07 -10.46 -18.74
C GLY A 402 20.49 -9.15 -18.24
N GLY A 403 20.28 -9.00 -16.93
CA GLY A 403 19.69 -7.79 -16.36
C GLY A 403 18.23 -7.59 -16.71
N LEU A 404 17.51 -8.69 -16.94
CA LEU A 404 16.08 -8.71 -17.26
C LEU A 404 15.25 -8.88 -16.00
N VAL A 405 14.02 -8.38 -16.06
CA VAL A 405 13.00 -8.59 -15.01
C VAL A 405 11.97 -9.58 -15.51
N GLU A 406 11.78 -10.67 -14.76
CA GLU A 406 10.69 -11.62 -14.98
C GLU A 406 9.56 -11.29 -13.97
N LYS A 407 8.41 -10.92 -14.50
CA LYS A 407 7.24 -10.59 -13.68
C LYS A 407 6.57 -11.86 -13.16
N VAL A 408 6.51 -12.01 -11.85
CA VAL A 408 5.85 -13.14 -11.17
C VAL A 408 4.40 -12.81 -10.86
N ILE A 409 4.16 -11.60 -10.33
CA ILE A 409 2.81 -11.10 -10.06
C ILE A 409 2.60 -9.83 -10.88
N PRO A 410 1.75 -9.86 -11.92
CA PRO A 410 1.47 -8.68 -12.74
C PRO A 410 0.72 -7.59 -11.96
N ARG A 411 0.93 -6.35 -12.36
CA ARG A 411 0.12 -5.20 -11.92
C ARG A 411 -1.37 -5.50 -12.05
N ASN A 412 -2.17 -4.93 -11.16
CA ASN A 412 -3.62 -5.11 -11.05
C ASN A 412 -4.06 -6.54 -10.69
N THR A 413 -3.15 -7.38 -10.21
CA THR A 413 -3.52 -8.65 -9.61
C THR A 413 -4.13 -8.40 -8.24
N THR A 414 -5.26 -9.02 -7.99
CA THR A 414 -5.96 -8.94 -6.72
C THR A 414 -5.20 -9.65 -5.59
N ILE A 415 -5.20 -9.07 -4.42
CA ILE A 415 -4.57 -9.63 -3.22
C ILE A 415 -5.62 -10.05 -2.18
N PRO A 416 -5.39 -11.07 -1.36
CA PRO A 416 -4.15 -11.86 -1.26
C PRO A 416 -3.90 -12.76 -2.46
N VAL A 417 -2.64 -12.98 -2.78
CA VAL A 417 -2.23 -13.82 -3.91
C VAL A 417 -0.91 -14.54 -3.60
N ALA A 418 -0.79 -15.76 -4.10
CA ALA A 418 0.47 -16.49 -4.09
C ALA A 418 0.71 -17.02 -5.51
N ARG A 419 1.89 -16.75 -6.05
CA ARG A 419 2.34 -17.27 -7.34
C ARG A 419 3.77 -17.78 -7.24
N ALA A 420 4.03 -18.87 -7.91
CA ALA A 420 5.35 -19.47 -7.97
C ALA A 420 5.79 -19.64 -9.42
N GLN A 421 7.09 -19.53 -9.63
CA GLN A 421 7.72 -19.77 -10.90
C GLN A 421 9.00 -20.57 -10.70
N GLU A 422 9.33 -21.43 -11.65
CA GLU A 422 10.53 -22.26 -11.60
C GLU A 422 11.68 -21.61 -12.36
N PHE A 423 12.86 -21.69 -11.77
CA PHE A 423 14.12 -21.20 -12.31
C PHE A 423 15.18 -22.29 -12.22
N THR A 424 16.27 -22.07 -12.89
CA THR A 424 17.38 -23.03 -12.91
C THR A 424 18.71 -22.32 -12.83
N THR A 425 19.79 -23.09 -12.69
CA THR A 425 21.17 -22.59 -12.65
C THR A 425 21.67 -22.28 -14.05
N PHE A 426 22.53 -21.27 -14.14
CA PHE A 426 23.18 -20.86 -15.38
C PHE A 426 24.51 -21.58 -15.67
N LYS A 427 25.28 -21.92 -14.61
CA LYS A 427 26.60 -22.53 -14.69
C LYS A 427 26.61 -23.96 -14.16
N ASP A 428 27.50 -24.79 -14.74
CA ASP A 428 27.82 -26.11 -14.20
C ASP A 428 28.37 -25.96 -12.78
N GLY A 429 27.90 -26.81 -11.87
CA GLY A 429 28.36 -26.82 -10.48
C GLY A 429 27.94 -25.64 -9.62
N GLN A 430 27.03 -24.85 -10.06
CA GLN A 430 26.51 -23.70 -9.30
C GLN A 430 25.81 -24.17 -8.01
N THR A 431 26.23 -23.67 -6.85
CA THR A 431 25.71 -24.05 -5.52
C THR A 431 24.99 -22.93 -4.79
N ALA A 432 24.93 -21.75 -5.37
CA ALA A 432 24.24 -20.59 -4.82
C ALA A 432 23.56 -19.78 -5.91
N MET A 433 22.46 -19.11 -5.54
CA MET A 433 21.68 -18.26 -6.43
C MET A 433 21.30 -16.97 -5.70
N SER A 434 21.53 -15.84 -6.34
CA SER A 434 21.10 -14.54 -5.84
C SER A 434 19.68 -14.25 -6.31
N ILE A 435 18.78 -14.02 -5.39
CA ILE A 435 17.39 -13.65 -5.66
C ILE A 435 17.25 -12.14 -5.44
N HIS A 436 17.02 -11.41 -6.53
CA HIS A 436 16.83 -9.97 -6.50
C HIS A 436 15.38 -9.63 -6.84
N VAL A 437 14.64 -9.17 -5.84
CA VAL A 437 13.21 -8.85 -5.95
C VAL A 437 13.06 -7.44 -6.49
N MET A 438 12.27 -7.31 -7.56
CA MET A 438 12.06 -6.08 -8.31
C MET A 438 10.60 -5.67 -8.32
N GLN A 439 10.36 -4.38 -8.47
CA GLN A 439 9.03 -3.79 -8.67
C GLN A 439 9.05 -2.83 -9.85
N GLY A 440 8.09 -2.94 -10.74
CA GLY A 440 7.96 -2.03 -11.87
C GLY A 440 7.39 -2.68 -13.12
N GLU A 441 7.24 -1.88 -14.15
CA GLU A 441 6.60 -2.28 -15.40
C GLU A 441 7.60 -2.38 -16.58
N ARG A 442 8.84 -1.98 -16.37
CA ARG A 442 9.88 -2.01 -17.40
C ARG A 442 10.52 -3.40 -17.51
N GLU A 443 11.23 -3.64 -18.60
CA GLU A 443 11.81 -4.95 -18.91
C GLU A 443 13.23 -5.14 -18.36
N LEU A 444 13.95 -4.04 -18.10
CA LEU A 444 15.32 -4.07 -17.61
C LEU A 444 15.39 -3.74 -16.13
N VAL A 445 16.29 -4.40 -15.40
CA VAL A 445 16.53 -4.20 -13.97
C VAL A 445 16.83 -2.74 -13.63
N GLN A 446 17.63 -2.07 -14.47
CA GLN A 446 18.00 -0.67 -14.27
C GLN A 446 16.83 0.31 -14.30
N ASP A 447 15.72 -0.06 -14.93
CA ASP A 447 14.52 0.75 -15.09
C ASP A 447 13.41 0.36 -14.10
N CYS A 448 13.68 -0.60 -13.24
CA CYS A 448 12.78 -1.05 -12.19
C CYS A 448 13.35 -0.77 -10.80
N ARG A 449 12.48 -0.82 -9.81
CA ARG A 449 12.83 -0.57 -8.42
C ARG A 449 13.29 -1.85 -7.74
N SER A 450 14.45 -1.80 -7.06
CA SER A 450 14.93 -2.89 -6.22
C SER A 450 14.20 -2.90 -4.87
N LEU A 451 13.63 -4.02 -4.50
CA LEU A 451 12.97 -4.19 -3.21
C LEU A 451 13.85 -4.91 -2.19
N ALA A 452 14.47 -6.03 -2.58
CA ALA A 452 15.29 -6.82 -1.69
C ALA A 452 16.25 -7.73 -2.46
N ARG A 453 17.32 -8.17 -1.80
CA ARG A 453 18.22 -9.22 -2.27
C ARG A 453 18.45 -10.24 -1.17
N PHE A 454 18.45 -11.52 -1.54
CA PHE A 454 18.87 -12.59 -0.68
C PHE A 454 19.47 -13.74 -1.49
N ALA A 455 20.19 -14.65 -0.84
CA ALA A 455 20.84 -15.76 -1.52
C ALA A 455 20.24 -17.11 -1.04
N LEU A 456 19.94 -17.97 -2.00
CA LEU A 456 19.72 -19.39 -1.76
C LEU A 456 21.08 -20.10 -1.90
N ARG A 457 21.51 -20.79 -0.85
CA ARG A 457 22.76 -21.55 -0.79
C ARG A 457 22.47 -23.03 -0.59
N GLY A 458 23.44 -23.88 -0.86
CA GLY A 458 23.27 -25.33 -0.69
C GLY A 458 22.55 -25.99 -1.86
N ILE A 459 22.54 -25.37 -3.02
CA ILE A 459 22.06 -25.97 -4.27
C ILE A 459 23.01 -27.11 -4.65
N PRO A 460 22.51 -28.31 -5.01
CA PRO A 460 23.37 -29.40 -5.48
C PRO A 460 24.18 -28.98 -6.70
N ALA A 461 25.46 -29.36 -6.73
CA ALA A 461 26.37 -29.08 -7.85
C ALA A 461 26.01 -29.99 -9.04
N LEU A 462 25.06 -29.55 -9.85
CA LEU A 462 24.57 -30.21 -11.05
C LEU A 462 25.04 -29.48 -12.31
N PRO A 463 24.98 -30.08 -13.50
CA PRO A 463 25.14 -29.35 -14.75
C PRO A 463 24.16 -28.18 -14.84
N ALA A 464 24.51 -27.14 -15.58
CA ALA A 464 23.66 -25.99 -15.81
C ALA A 464 22.27 -26.43 -16.30
N GLY A 465 21.23 -25.88 -15.71
CA GLY A 465 19.84 -26.28 -15.98
C GLY A 465 19.37 -27.54 -15.24
N GLY A 466 20.22 -28.19 -14.45
CA GLY A 466 19.87 -29.41 -13.71
C GLY A 466 19.19 -29.19 -12.36
N ALA A 467 19.43 -28.06 -11.72
CA ALA A 467 18.76 -27.71 -10.48
C ALA A 467 17.42 -27.04 -10.76
N HIS A 468 16.41 -27.37 -9.96
CA HIS A 468 15.07 -26.78 -10.04
C HIS A 468 14.79 -25.94 -8.80
N ILE A 469 14.70 -24.64 -8.99
CA ILE A 469 14.45 -23.67 -7.93
C ILE A 469 13.03 -23.11 -8.10
N ARG A 470 12.20 -23.32 -7.08
CA ARG A 470 10.87 -22.74 -7.03
C ARG A 470 10.91 -21.46 -6.22
N VAL A 471 10.58 -20.34 -6.85
CA VAL A 471 10.45 -19.05 -6.19
C VAL A 471 8.97 -18.72 -6.05
N THR A 472 8.51 -18.55 -4.81
CA THR A 472 7.13 -18.23 -4.47
C THR A 472 7.04 -16.80 -3.98
N PHE A 473 6.19 -16.01 -4.63
CA PHE A 473 5.81 -14.67 -4.21
C PHE A 473 4.41 -14.76 -3.57
N GLN A 474 4.31 -14.33 -2.32
CA GLN A 474 3.05 -14.28 -1.60
C GLN A 474 2.81 -12.86 -1.10
N VAL A 475 1.70 -12.26 -1.53
CA VAL A 475 1.23 -10.97 -1.04
C VAL A 475 0.00 -11.21 -0.19
N ASP A 476 0.05 -10.80 1.06
CA ASP A 476 -1.10 -10.96 1.96
C ASP A 476 -2.19 -9.90 1.72
N ALA A 477 -3.29 -10.01 2.45
CA ALA A 477 -4.41 -9.08 2.33
C ALA A 477 -4.05 -7.62 2.66
N ASP A 478 -2.95 -7.41 3.37
CA ASP A 478 -2.46 -6.09 3.75
C ASP A 478 -1.43 -5.52 2.76
N GLY A 479 -1.08 -6.29 1.73
CA GLY A 479 -0.12 -5.89 0.71
C GLY A 479 1.34 -6.19 1.05
N LEU A 480 1.62 -6.97 2.09
CA LEU A 480 2.99 -7.35 2.46
C LEU A 480 3.47 -8.53 1.64
N LEU A 481 4.66 -8.42 1.08
CA LEU A 481 5.26 -9.41 0.20
C LEU A 481 6.24 -10.31 0.97
N SER A 482 6.05 -11.61 0.83
CA SER A 482 7.01 -12.64 1.23
C SER A 482 7.51 -13.38 0.00
N VAL A 483 8.83 -13.54 -0.12
CA VAL A 483 9.47 -14.27 -1.23
C VAL A 483 10.26 -15.44 -0.66
N THR A 484 9.96 -16.64 -1.15
CA THR A 484 10.65 -17.88 -0.74
C THR A 484 11.23 -18.58 -1.96
N ALA A 485 12.52 -18.91 -1.92
CA ALA A 485 13.20 -19.72 -2.92
C ALA A 485 13.55 -21.09 -2.31
N MET A 486 13.20 -22.15 -3.02
CA MET A 486 13.44 -23.54 -2.56
C MET A 486 14.01 -24.38 -3.69
N GLU A 487 15.08 -25.13 -3.39
CA GLU A 487 15.57 -26.17 -4.29
C GLU A 487 14.73 -27.44 -4.08
N LYS A 488 14.12 -27.96 -5.17
CA LYS A 488 13.08 -28.99 -5.09
C LYS A 488 13.58 -30.37 -4.64
N SER A 489 14.82 -30.74 -4.98
CA SER A 489 15.33 -32.09 -4.66
C SER A 489 15.82 -32.23 -3.21
N THR A 490 16.37 -31.18 -2.64
CA THR A 490 16.94 -31.16 -1.30
C THR A 490 16.02 -30.54 -0.26
N GLY A 491 15.06 -29.69 -0.68
CA GLY A 491 14.21 -28.90 0.19
C GLY A 491 14.93 -27.73 0.87
N VAL A 492 16.16 -27.44 0.49
CA VAL A 492 16.87 -26.24 0.98
C VAL A 492 16.13 -25.00 0.52
N GLU A 493 15.82 -24.13 1.47
CA GLU A 493 15.08 -22.91 1.20
C GLU A 493 15.69 -21.68 1.85
N ALA A 494 15.43 -20.53 1.27
CA ALA A 494 15.68 -19.23 1.84
C ALA A 494 14.46 -18.35 1.58
N SER A 495 14.12 -17.51 2.53
CA SER A 495 12.99 -16.62 2.40
C SER A 495 13.32 -15.24 2.93
N ILE A 496 12.62 -14.23 2.41
CA ILE A 496 12.67 -12.87 2.89
C ILE A 496 11.25 -12.30 2.90
N GLN A 497 10.91 -11.62 3.97
CA GLN A 497 9.81 -10.70 3.96
C GLN A 497 10.35 -9.36 3.51
N VAL A 498 9.82 -8.83 2.41
CA VAL A 498 10.31 -7.58 1.86
C VAL A 498 9.91 -6.47 2.83
N LYS A 499 10.92 -5.84 3.42
CA LYS A 499 10.70 -4.63 4.19
C LYS A 499 10.29 -3.53 3.23
N PRO A 500 9.23 -2.80 3.56
CA PRO A 500 8.74 -1.72 2.72
C PRO A 500 9.85 -0.68 2.52
N SER A 501 10.04 -0.25 1.29
CA SER A 501 10.93 0.87 1.00
C SER A 501 10.17 2.18 1.09
N TYR A 502 10.79 3.17 1.72
CA TYR A 502 10.23 4.50 1.89
C TYR A 502 10.06 5.21 0.54
N GLY A 503 8.97 5.95 0.38
CA GLY A 503 8.92 7.02 -0.59
C GLY A 503 8.40 6.71 -1.98
N LEU A 504 7.65 5.62 -2.19
CA LEU A 504 6.93 5.45 -3.45
C LEU A 504 5.61 6.22 -3.40
N THR A 505 5.55 7.37 -4.07
CA THR A 505 4.35 8.21 -4.14
C THR A 505 3.46 7.78 -5.32
N ASP A 506 2.19 8.17 -5.28
CA ASP A 506 1.26 7.96 -6.41
C ASP A 506 1.76 8.62 -7.69
N GLY A 507 2.44 9.76 -7.58
CA GLY A 507 3.08 10.43 -8.72
C GLY A 507 4.19 9.59 -9.33
N GLU A 508 5.00 8.94 -8.52
CA GLU A 508 6.06 8.02 -8.98
C GLU A 508 5.46 6.77 -9.63
N ILE A 509 4.41 6.19 -9.06
CA ILE A 509 3.68 5.07 -9.66
C ILE A 509 3.14 5.46 -11.03
N ALA A 510 2.45 6.60 -11.12
CA ALA A 510 1.92 7.10 -12.38
C ALA A 510 3.03 7.33 -13.43
N THR A 511 4.17 7.88 -13.01
CA THR A 511 5.34 8.07 -13.88
C THR A 511 5.90 6.73 -14.36
N MET A 512 6.06 5.75 -13.48
CA MET A 512 6.55 4.41 -13.85
C MET A 512 5.64 3.71 -14.85
N ILE A 513 4.34 3.83 -14.68
CA ILE A 513 3.35 3.28 -15.63
C ILE A 513 3.42 4.01 -16.97
N LYS A 514 3.48 5.32 -16.96
CA LYS A 514 3.60 6.15 -18.17
C LYS A 514 4.88 5.84 -18.93
N ASP A 515 6.00 5.72 -18.24
CA ASP A 515 7.29 5.38 -18.84
C ASP A 515 7.25 4.01 -19.50
N SER A 516 6.61 3.02 -18.87
CA SER A 516 6.46 1.69 -19.47
C SER A 516 5.70 1.73 -20.81
N MET A 517 4.72 2.60 -20.93
CA MET A 517 3.98 2.80 -22.19
C MET A 517 4.82 3.56 -23.22
N SER A 518 5.50 4.63 -22.79
CA SER A 518 6.30 5.49 -23.68
C SER A 518 7.53 4.78 -24.27
N TYR A 519 8.12 3.86 -23.51
CA TYR A 519 9.31 3.12 -23.90
C TYR A 519 9.03 1.66 -24.31
N ALA A 520 7.76 1.27 -24.46
CA ALA A 520 7.36 -0.11 -24.70
C ALA A 520 8.08 -0.75 -25.88
N GLU A 521 8.19 -0.06 -27.01
CA GLU A 521 8.88 -0.57 -28.19
C GLU A 521 10.39 -0.74 -27.97
N GLN A 522 11.01 0.25 -27.35
CA GLN A 522 12.44 0.20 -27.00
C GLN A 522 12.72 -0.91 -25.99
N ASP A 523 11.85 -1.10 -25.02
CA ASP A 523 11.98 -2.16 -24.02
C ASP A 523 11.85 -3.55 -24.63
N ILE A 524 10.94 -3.76 -25.58
CA ILE A 524 10.83 -5.01 -26.35
C ILE A 524 12.13 -5.31 -27.07
N GLN A 525 12.70 -4.32 -27.78
CA GLN A 525 13.97 -4.48 -28.49
C GLN A 525 15.13 -4.74 -27.52
N ALA A 526 15.20 -4.00 -26.42
CA ALA A 526 16.23 -4.18 -25.40
C ALA A 526 16.13 -5.57 -24.76
N ARG A 527 14.93 -6.06 -24.50
CA ARG A 527 14.70 -7.42 -23.98
C ARG A 527 15.16 -8.47 -25.00
N MET A 528 14.74 -8.35 -26.24
CA MET A 528 15.15 -9.29 -27.30
C MET A 528 16.68 -9.35 -27.45
N LEU A 529 17.34 -8.20 -27.42
CA LEU A 529 18.80 -8.14 -27.48
C LEU A 529 19.45 -8.81 -26.25
N ALA A 530 18.97 -8.51 -25.06
CA ALA A 530 19.46 -9.09 -23.80
C ALA A 530 19.26 -10.62 -23.77
N GLU A 531 18.12 -11.12 -24.20
CA GLU A 531 17.82 -12.56 -24.31
C GLU A 531 18.78 -13.26 -25.28
N GLN A 532 19.05 -12.66 -26.44
CA GLN A 532 20.00 -13.21 -27.39
C GLN A 532 21.43 -13.21 -26.84
N LYS A 533 21.83 -12.16 -26.12
CA LYS A 533 23.15 -12.13 -25.46
C LYS A 533 23.27 -13.20 -24.36
N VAL A 534 22.23 -13.44 -23.59
CA VAL A 534 22.18 -14.53 -22.59
C VAL A 534 22.28 -15.89 -23.27
N GLU A 535 21.55 -16.11 -24.36
CA GLU A 535 21.61 -17.35 -25.12
C GLU A 535 23.02 -17.57 -25.74
N ALA A 536 23.64 -16.52 -26.28
CA ALA A 536 25.01 -16.57 -26.75
C ALA A 536 25.98 -16.97 -25.64
N ALA A 537 25.86 -16.36 -24.46
CA ALA A 537 26.69 -16.71 -23.30
C ALA A 537 26.48 -18.16 -22.85
N ARG A 538 25.25 -18.64 -22.85
CA ARG A 538 24.91 -20.04 -22.52
C ARG A 538 25.53 -21.02 -23.50
N VAL A 539 25.42 -20.76 -24.80
CA VAL A 539 25.97 -21.60 -25.86
C VAL A 539 27.51 -21.65 -25.76
N LEU A 540 28.17 -20.51 -25.55
CA LEU A 540 29.60 -20.43 -25.37
C LEU A 540 30.10 -21.14 -24.11
N GLU A 541 29.39 -21.00 -22.99
CA GLU A 541 29.74 -21.71 -21.75
C GLU A 541 29.62 -23.23 -21.93
N SER A 542 28.52 -23.69 -22.53
CA SER A 542 28.31 -25.10 -22.85
C SER A 542 29.39 -25.66 -23.79
N LEU A 543 29.78 -24.89 -24.81
CA LEU A 543 30.84 -25.28 -25.74
C LEU A 543 32.20 -25.34 -25.04
N THR A 544 32.51 -24.37 -24.19
CA THR A 544 33.76 -24.33 -23.42
C THR A 544 33.88 -25.57 -22.53
N SER A 545 32.81 -25.94 -21.81
CA SER A 545 32.77 -27.16 -21.02
C SER A 545 32.94 -28.42 -21.88
N ALA A 546 32.30 -28.48 -23.04
CA ALA A 546 32.38 -29.60 -23.95
C ALA A 546 33.80 -29.76 -24.54
N LEU A 547 34.44 -28.67 -24.93
CA LEU A 547 35.80 -28.68 -25.44
C LEU A 547 36.85 -29.03 -24.38
N ALA A 548 36.63 -28.59 -23.14
CA ALA A 548 37.51 -28.97 -22.04
C ALA A 548 37.50 -30.48 -21.74
N ALA A 549 36.32 -31.10 -21.89
CA ALA A 549 36.14 -32.53 -21.63
C ALA A 549 36.56 -33.43 -22.82
N ASP A 550 36.20 -33.07 -24.06
CA ASP A 550 36.18 -34.00 -25.19
C ASP A 550 36.80 -33.44 -26.49
N ALA A 551 37.68 -32.45 -26.39
CA ALA A 551 38.34 -31.86 -27.55
C ALA A 551 39.08 -32.89 -28.47
N ALA A 552 39.50 -34.01 -27.90
CA ALA A 552 40.16 -35.09 -28.62
C ALA A 552 39.28 -35.77 -29.67
N LEU A 553 37.97 -35.62 -29.61
CA LEU A 553 37.02 -36.12 -30.61
C LEU A 553 37.00 -35.32 -31.92
N LEU A 554 37.66 -34.18 -31.94
CA LEU A 554 37.71 -33.27 -33.07
C LEU A 554 39.07 -33.34 -33.82
N SER A 555 39.01 -33.29 -35.15
CA SER A 555 40.20 -33.02 -35.97
C SER A 555 40.63 -31.55 -35.81
N ALA A 556 41.86 -31.22 -36.18
CA ALA A 556 42.37 -29.86 -36.14
C ALA A 556 41.54 -28.90 -37.02
N ALA A 557 41.05 -29.35 -38.16
CA ALA A 557 40.21 -28.56 -39.06
C ALA A 557 38.82 -28.33 -38.47
N GLU A 558 38.21 -29.36 -37.85
CA GLU A 558 36.92 -29.26 -37.18
C GLU A 558 37.00 -28.34 -35.97
N ARG A 559 38.06 -28.44 -35.17
CA ARG A 559 38.28 -27.54 -34.02
C ARG A 559 38.41 -26.09 -34.46
N GLN A 560 39.16 -25.84 -35.56
CA GLN A 560 39.34 -24.49 -36.09
C GLN A 560 38.03 -23.90 -36.60
N ALA A 561 37.17 -24.70 -37.25
CA ALA A 561 35.85 -24.25 -37.68
C ALA A 561 34.94 -23.90 -36.50
N ILE A 562 34.98 -24.70 -35.44
CA ILE A 562 34.20 -24.44 -34.21
C ILE A 562 34.72 -23.19 -33.50
N ASP A 563 36.03 -23.02 -33.37
CA ASP A 563 36.63 -21.83 -32.74
C ASP A 563 36.29 -20.55 -33.53
N ALA A 564 36.30 -20.63 -34.88
CA ALA A 564 35.87 -19.50 -35.71
C ALA A 564 34.40 -19.14 -35.53
N ALA A 565 33.53 -20.15 -35.45
CA ALA A 565 32.09 -19.93 -35.17
C ALA A 565 31.85 -19.35 -33.78
N ALA A 566 32.62 -19.81 -32.78
CA ALA A 566 32.55 -19.26 -31.42
C ALA A 566 32.98 -17.79 -31.37
N GLU A 567 34.02 -17.42 -32.13
CA GLU A 567 34.47 -16.04 -32.22
C GLU A 567 33.43 -15.14 -32.90
N GLN A 568 32.73 -15.64 -33.92
CA GLN A 568 31.59 -14.92 -34.52
C GLN A 568 30.46 -14.68 -33.54
N VAL A 569 30.16 -15.64 -32.68
CA VAL A 569 29.17 -15.47 -31.62
C VAL A 569 29.61 -14.40 -30.62
N ARG A 570 30.88 -14.41 -30.20
CA ARG A 570 31.41 -13.38 -29.27
C ARG A 570 31.36 -11.99 -29.89
N ALA A 571 31.75 -11.87 -31.15
CA ALA A 571 31.71 -10.59 -31.85
C ALA A 571 30.30 -10.07 -32.03
N ALA A 572 29.34 -10.91 -32.39
CA ALA A 572 27.92 -10.53 -32.49
C ALA A 572 27.33 -10.14 -31.12
N ALA A 573 27.67 -10.88 -30.07
CA ALA A 573 27.20 -10.60 -28.70
C ALA A 573 27.77 -9.30 -28.12
N ALA A 574 28.87 -8.81 -28.61
CA ALA A 574 29.42 -7.50 -28.24
C ALA A 574 28.68 -6.33 -28.92
N GLY A 575 27.89 -6.59 -29.95
CA GLY A 575 27.12 -5.61 -30.71
C GLY A 575 25.68 -5.46 -30.19
N ASP A 576 24.88 -4.69 -30.93
CA ASP A 576 23.53 -4.32 -30.58
C ASP A 576 22.46 -4.91 -31.52
N ASP A 577 22.84 -5.84 -32.39
CA ASP A 577 21.95 -6.47 -33.36
C ASP A 577 21.54 -7.87 -32.89
N ALA A 578 20.32 -8.01 -32.42
CA ALA A 578 19.78 -9.29 -31.95
C ALA A 578 19.69 -10.34 -33.05
N ASP A 579 19.39 -9.94 -34.30
CA ASP A 579 19.32 -10.87 -35.43
C ASP A 579 20.71 -11.40 -35.82
N ALA A 580 21.73 -10.55 -35.76
CA ALA A 580 23.12 -10.99 -35.98
C ALA A 580 23.57 -12.03 -34.93
N ILE A 581 23.20 -11.84 -33.68
CA ILE A 581 23.48 -12.79 -32.60
C ILE A 581 22.77 -14.13 -32.86
N LYS A 582 21.49 -14.06 -33.22
CA LYS A 582 20.69 -15.24 -33.53
C LYS A 582 21.25 -16.06 -34.69
N GLU A 583 21.68 -15.40 -35.76
CA GLU A 583 22.33 -16.05 -36.91
C GLU A 583 23.69 -16.68 -36.54
N ALA A 584 24.49 -15.99 -35.73
CA ALA A 584 25.74 -16.54 -35.23
C ALA A 584 25.54 -17.78 -34.33
N ILE A 585 24.53 -17.78 -33.49
CA ILE A 585 24.13 -18.93 -32.66
C ILE A 585 23.70 -20.10 -33.54
N LYS A 586 22.88 -19.86 -34.56
CA LYS A 586 22.45 -20.88 -35.52
C LYS A 586 23.63 -21.50 -36.26
N ASN A 587 24.62 -20.67 -36.67
CA ASN A 587 25.81 -21.14 -37.32
C ASN A 587 26.65 -22.05 -36.41
N ILE A 588 26.87 -21.65 -35.14
CA ILE A 588 27.65 -22.48 -34.21
C ILE A 588 26.93 -23.78 -33.87
N ASP A 589 25.63 -23.78 -33.79
CA ASP A 589 24.81 -24.99 -33.60
C ASP A 589 25.04 -25.96 -34.77
N THR A 590 25.02 -25.45 -35.98
CA THR A 590 25.31 -26.25 -37.17
C THR A 590 26.74 -26.82 -37.15
N GLN A 591 27.73 -26.00 -36.81
CA GLN A 591 29.14 -26.41 -36.77
C GLN A 591 29.45 -27.42 -35.64
N THR A 592 28.64 -27.48 -34.59
CA THR A 592 28.86 -28.35 -33.42
C THR A 592 27.98 -29.60 -33.40
N GLN A 593 27.07 -29.80 -34.35
CA GLN A 593 26.17 -30.95 -34.40
C GLN A 593 26.90 -32.29 -34.38
N GLU A 594 27.91 -32.44 -35.24
CA GLU A 594 28.71 -33.67 -35.33
C GLU A 594 29.51 -33.92 -34.04
N PHE A 595 30.03 -32.85 -33.44
CA PHE A 595 30.75 -32.94 -32.17
C PHE A 595 29.80 -33.41 -31.04
N ALA A 596 28.62 -32.86 -30.97
CA ALA A 596 27.60 -33.27 -30.01
C ALA A 596 27.20 -34.75 -30.17
N ALA A 597 27.02 -35.21 -31.41
CA ALA A 597 26.74 -36.61 -31.72
C ALA A 597 27.87 -37.56 -31.26
N ARG A 598 29.11 -37.19 -31.51
CA ARG A 598 30.29 -37.98 -31.07
C ARG A 598 30.42 -38.02 -29.55
N ARG A 599 30.15 -36.95 -28.87
CA ARG A 599 30.13 -36.91 -27.41
C ARG A 599 29.05 -37.84 -26.82
N MET A 600 27.88 -37.84 -27.43
CA MET A 600 26.76 -38.71 -27.00
C MET A 600 27.14 -40.18 -27.21
N ASP A 601 27.68 -40.55 -28.37
CA ASP A 601 28.13 -41.91 -28.65
C ASP A 601 29.23 -42.37 -27.67
N GLN A 602 30.17 -41.49 -27.34
CA GLN A 602 31.21 -41.78 -26.36
C GLN A 602 30.64 -42.01 -24.96
N SER A 603 29.67 -41.17 -24.53
CA SER A 603 29.00 -41.30 -23.24
C SER A 603 28.23 -42.63 -23.14
N VAL A 604 27.54 -43.02 -24.21
CA VAL A 604 26.83 -44.30 -24.28
C VAL A 604 27.84 -45.46 -24.21
N ARG A 605 28.95 -45.40 -24.95
CA ARG A 605 30.00 -46.45 -24.89
C ARG A 605 30.61 -46.58 -23.52
N ILE A 606 30.83 -45.49 -22.80
CA ILE A 606 31.38 -45.50 -21.44
C ILE A 606 30.34 -46.10 -20.46
N ALA A 607 29.10 -45.73 -20.58
CA ALA A 607 28.00 -46.22 -19.71
C ALA A 607 27.77 -47.73 -19.90
N LEU A 608 27.90 -48.24 -21.11
CA LEU A 608 27.72 -49.66 -21.45
C LEU A 608 28.97 -50.50 -21.27
N LYS A 609 30.11 -49.89 -20.98
CA LYS A 609 31.39 -50.61 -20.82
C LYS A 609 31.36 -51.49 -19.58
N GLY A 610 31.33 -52.80 -19.79
CA GLY A 610 31.29 -53.80 -18.72
C GLY A 610 29.91 -54.40 -18.43
N GLN A 611 28.92 -54.04 -19.21
CA GLN A 611 27.58 -54.67 -19.15
C GLN A 611 27.46 -55.77 -20.22
N SER A 612 26.77 -56.87 -19.89
CA SER A 612 26.46 -57.92 -20.85
C SER A 612 25.36 -57.48 -21.79
N VAL A 613 25.45 -57.89 -23.09
CA VAL A 613 24.41 -57.55 -24.10
C VAL A 613 23.03 -58.09 -23.75
N ASP A 614 22.95 -59.06 -22.82
CA ASP A 614 21.69 -59.64 -22.35
C ASP A 614 21.04 -58.88 -21.16
N GLU A 615 21.65 -57.78 -20.69
CA GLU A 615 21.13 -56.95 -19.57
C GLU A 615 20.68 -55.57 -20.00
N VAL A 616 20.62 -55.25 -21.31
CA VAL A 616 20.21 -53.96 -21.86
C VAL A 616 18.84 -54.03 -22.51
#